data_eb0fe3bc109b8c16e60ed472b776217d
#
_entry.id   eb0fe3bc109b8c16e60ed472b776217d
#
_cell.length_a   1.000
_cell.length_b   1.000
_cell.length_c   1.000
_cell.angle_alpha   90.00
_cell.angle_beta   90.00
_cell.angle_gamma   90.00
#
_symmetry.space_group_name_H-M   'P 1'
#
loop_
_entity.id
_entity.type
_entity.pdbx_description
1 polymer ?
#
loop_
_entity_poly.entity_id
_entity_poly.type
_entity_poly.pdbx_seq_one_letter_code
_entity_poly.pdbx_strand_id
1 'polypeptide(L)'
;MTNPRVLALQGDGALGAPARNVPRGGFDAIVVTHNVWDIAPAWHEQLAEGGHLVVPLEVHGYTLAIALQRRGDVLWARDWTYCGFVRDLGSMGRTTPVADLADGELQLRFEDGPSRDAEGLGEALREVRHEVSTGVRVARGESFETLQLYLATRLPGFCRLALDRERDTGIAAVPRGADAAALLGAASLAYLTHTPAAEDGAEFIAHAFGPLGPELAEQLADAVRAWDRHARGRGYPRLTIHPATTSDDDLPVGDVLTKRSTRLVFQWPGPDVTHRPSDTEAPITRTAP
;
A
#
# COMPACT_ATOMS: atom_id res chain seq x y z
N MET A 1 34.50 -12.59 -6.83
CA MET A 1 35.21 -11.38 -6.39
C MET A 1 34.32 -10.63 -5.41
N THR A 2 34.74 -10.50 -4.16
CA THR A 2 33.98 -9.68 -3.18
C THR A 2 34.31 -8.21 -3.43
N ASN A 3 33.28 -7.39 -3.68
CA ASN A 3 33.47 -5.94 -3.76
C ASN A 3 33.79 -5.41 -2.34
N PRO A 4 34.95 -4.76 -2.10
CA PRO A 4 35.34 -4.29 -0.78
C PRO A 4 34.43 -3.19 -0.22
N ARG A 5 33.51 -2.65 -1.03
CA ARG A 5 32.49 -1.67 -0.61
C ARG A 5 31.17 -2.31 -0.20
N VAL A 6 31.03 -3.63 -0.32
CA VAL A 6 29.80 -4.36 0.03
C VAL A 6 30.06 -5.20 1.27
N LEU A 7 29.31 -4.94 2.33
CA LEU A 7 29.27 -5.75 3.53
C LEU A 7 28.08 -6.70 3.45
N ALA A 8 28.34 -8.00 3.44
CA ALA A 8 27.31 -9.04 3.57
C ALA A 8 27.41 -9.69 4.95
N LEU A 9 26.34 -9.66 5.70
CA LEU A 9 26.25 -10.25 7.03
C LEU A 9 25.11 -11.27 7.05
N GLN A 10 25.32 -12.35 7.81
CA GLN A 10 24.27 -13.33 8.09
C GLN A 10 23.68 -13.04 9.47
N GLY A 11 22.35 -12.99 9.55
CA GLY A 11 21.63 -12.74 10.80
C GLY A 11 20.27 -12.14 10.55
N ASP A 12 19.60 -11.72 11.62
CA ASP A 12 18.37 -10.95 11.53
C ASP A 12 18.69 -9.52 11.08
N GLY A 13 18.31 -9.20 9.84
CA GLY A 13 18.60 -7.90 9.22
C GLY A 13 17.97 -6.71 9.96
N ALA A 14 16.88 -6.94 10.69
CA ALA A 14 16.20 -5.91 11.46
C ALA A 14 17.05 -5.34 12.62
N LEU A 15 18.00 -6.12 13.11
CA LEU A 15 18.95 -5.68 14.15
C LEU A 15 20.06 -4.79 13.58
N GLY A 16 20.14 -4.64 12.26
CA GLY A 16 21.22 -3.92 11.58
C GLY A 16 22.57 -4.63 11.65
N ALA A 17 23.62 -3.92 11.24
CA ALA A 17 24.98 -4.41 11.32
C ALA A 17 25.55 -4.22 12.74
N PRO A 18 26.41 -5.15 13.25
CA PRO A 18 27.14 -4.92 14.49
C PRO A 18 27.92 -3.60 14.46
N ALA A 19 27.95 -2.86 15.56
CA ALA A 19 28.54 -1.51 15.62
C ALA A 19 29.96 -1.42 15.05
N ARG A 20 30.82 -2.47 15.24
CA ARG A 20 32.15 -2.54 14.68
C ARG A 20 32.23 -2.57 13.15
N ASN A 21 31.08 -2.89 12.51
CA ASN A 21 30.97 -3.02 11.06
C ASN A 21 30.29 -1.80 10.42
N VAL A 22 29.74 -0.90 11.23
CA VAL A 22 29.12 0.33 10.72
C VAL A 22 30.21 1.35 10.42
N PRO A 23 30.30 1.87 9.18
CA PRO A 23 31.26 2.90 8.83
C PRO A 23 31.08 4.15 9.71
N ARG A 24 32.15 4.90 9.91
CA ARG A 24 32.04 6.21 10.56
C ARG A 24 31.18 7.13 9.70
N GLY A 25 30.06 7.59 10.24
CA GLY A 25 29.07 8.40 9.54
C GLY A 25 27.91 7.60 8.91
N GLY A 26 27.94 6.25 9.01
CA GLY A 26 26.90 5.37 8.52
C GLY A 26 27.18 4.75 7.14
N PHE A 27 26.23 3.95 6.66
CA PHE A 27 26.28 3.35 5.32
C PHE A 27 25.75 4.34 4.28
N ASP A 28 26.39 4.45 3.13
CA ASP A 28 25.88 5.24 2.00
C ASP A 28 24.60 4.63 1.41
N ALA A 29 24.47 3.30 1.50
CA ALA A 29 23.27 2.59 1.06
C ALA A 29 23.01 1.33 1.87
N ILE A 30 21.73 1.05 2.13
CA ILE A 30 21.22 -0.20 2.70
C ILE A 30 20.20 -0.76 1.70
N VAL A 31 20.35 -2.04 1.33
CA VAL A 31 19.41 -2.73 0.44
C VAL A 31 18.80 -3.90 1.16
N VAL A 32 17.48 -3.86 1.33
CA VAL A 32 16.68 -4.93 1.93
C VAL A 32 16.14 -5.81 0.81
N THR A 33 16.28 -7.13 0.93
CA THR A 33 15.95 -8.09 -0.13
C THR A 33 14.79 -9.01 0.20
N HIS A 34 13.97 -8.63 1.18
CA HIS A 34 12.74 -9.33 1.58
C HIS A 34 11.65 -8.30 1.89
N ASN A 35 10.38 -8.72 1.80
CA ASN A 35 9.25 -7.87 2.09
C ASN A 35 9.13 -7.62 3.59
N VAL A 36 9.12 -6.36 3.99
CA VAL A 36 8.96 -5.95 5.39
C VAL A 36 7.68 -5.13 5.57
N TRP A 37 7.09 -5.23 6.74
CA TRP A 37 5.91 -4.44 7.08
C TRP A 37 6.28 -3.05 7.58
N ASP A 38 7.44 -2.88 8.22
CA ASP A 38 7.87 -1.60 8.81
C ASP A 38 9.38 -1.38 8.59
N ILE A 39 9.87 -0.18 8.75
CA ILE A 39 11.29 0.15 8.68
C ILE A 39 11.92 -0.13 10.04
N ALA A 40 12.96 -0.96 10.05
CA ALA A 40 13.71 -1.22 11.28
C ALA A 40 14.45 0.05 11.75
N PRO A 41 14.35 0.42 13.04
CA PRO A 41 15.04 1.59 13.58
C PRO A 41 16.57 1.56 13.30
N ALA A 42 17.18 0.38 13.39
CA ALA A 42 18.62 0.22 13.10
C ALA A 42 19.01 0.63 11.67
N TRP A 43 18.12 0.47 10.69
CA TRP A 43 18.44 0.89 9.32
C TRP A 43 18.50 2.41 9.20
N HIS A 44 17.57 3.10 9.84
CA HIS A 44 17.59 4.56 9.89
C HIS A 44 18.84 5.08 10.64
N GLU A 45 19.13 4.51 11.80
CA GLU A 45 20.28 4.90 12.65
C GLU A 45 21.63 4.68 11.95
N GLN A 46 21.76 3.56 11.19
CA GLN A 46 23.00 3.16 10.53
C GLN A 46 23.19 3.73 9.12
N LEU A 47 22.14 4.35 8.56
CA LEU A 47 22.23 5.03 7.26
C LEU A 47 22.89 6.39 7.44
N ALA A 48 23.83 6.74 6.55
CA ALA A 48 24.45 8.06 6.53
C ALA A 48 23.43 9.17 6.20
N GLU A 49 23.71 10.41 6.59
CA GLU A 49 22.96 11.57 6.12
C GLU A 49 23.07 11.66 4.59
N GLY A 50 21.92 11.80 3.91
CA GLY A 50 21.84 11.73 2.45
C GLY A 50 21.94 10.31 1.87
N GLY A 51 22.19 9.29 2.71
CA GLY A 51 22.28 7.88 2.31
C GLY A 51 20.95 7.32 1.83
N HIS A 52 20.99 6.18 1.14
CA HIS A 52 19.83 5.57 0.49
C HIS A 52 19.43 4.23 1.12
N LEU A 53 18.14 4.06 1.41
CA LEU A 53 17.55 2.78 1.81
C LEU A 53 16.64 2.30 0.67
N VAL A 54 16.94 1.12 0.13
CA VAL A 54 16.05 0.45 -0.84
C VAL A 54 15.36 -0.71 -0.13
N VAL A 55 14.04 -0.68 -0.10
CA VAL A 55 13.27 -1.63 0.72
C VAL A 55 11.95 -2.01 0.04
N PRO A 56 11.62 -3.32 -0.03
CA PRO A 56 10.27 -3.78 -0.32
C PRO A 56 9.40 -3.61 0.93
N LEU A 57 8.54 -2.58 0.92
CA LEU A 57 7.69 -2.23 2.06
C LEU A 57 6.24 -2.60 1.80
N GLU A 58 5.61 -3.28 2.74
CA GLU A 58 4.19 -3.60 2.68
C GLU A 58 3.35 -2.41 3.15
N VAL A 59 2.37 -2.02 2.35
CA VAL A 59 1.38 -0.98 2.65
C VAL A 59 0.00 -1.52 2.31
N HIS A 60 -0.85 -1.73 3.29
CA HIS A 60 -2.19 -2.32 3.13
C HIS A 60 -2.20 -3.61 2.29
N GLY A 61 -1.18 -4.45 2.47
CA GLY A 61 -1.02 -5.71 1.75
C GLY A 61 -0.48 -5.57 0.31
N TYR A 62 -0.15 -4.36 -0.14
CA TYR A 62 0.61 -4.12 -1.36
C TYR A 62 2.09 -4.02 -1.04
N THR A 63 2.95 -4.70 -1.80
CA THR A 63 4.39 -4.58 -1.64
C THR A 63 4.95 -3.58 -2.64
N LEU A 64 5.62 -2.57 -2.12
CA LEU A 64 6.23 -1.48 -2.88
C LEU A 64 7.74 -1.52 -2.70
N ALA A 65 8.52 -1.70 -3.77
CA ALA A 65 9.96 -1.46 -3.73
C ALA A 65 10.19 0.04 -3.74
N ILE A 66 10.70 0.58 -2.65
CA ILE A 66 10.86 2.02 -2.44
C ILE A 66 12.34 2.35 -2.29
N ALA A 67 12.82 3.33 -3.05
CA ALA A 67 14.11 3.97 -2.83
C ALA A 67 13.90 5.21 -1.96
N LEU A 68 14.42 5.18 -0.75
CA LEU A 68 14.32 6.23 0.26
C LEU A 68 15.66 6.93 0.43
N GLN A 69 15.66 8.24 0.64
CA GLN A 69 16.83 9.01 1.00
C GLN A 69 16.67 9.58 2.40
N ARG A 70 17.68 9.42 3.25
CA ARG A 70 17.71 10.00 4.60
C ARG A 70 17.94 11.51 4.52
N ARG A 71 17.11 12.26 5.25
CA ARG A 71 17.25 13.69 5.49
C ARG A 71 16.87 13.96 6.96
N GLY A 72 17.88 14.05 7.81
CA GLY A 72 17.70 14.10 9.25
C GLY A 72 17.00 12.83 9.78
N ASP A 73 15.87 13.00 10.46
CA ASP A 73 15.06 11.90 11.00
C ASP A 73 14.01 11.38 10.03
N VAL A 74 13.92 11.95 8.83
CA VAL A 74 12.90 11.62 7.85
C VAL A 74 13.52 10.87 6.66
N LEU A 75 12.83 9.82 6.19
CA LEU A 75 13.15 9.14 4.95
C LEU A 75 12.21 9.64 3.85
N TRP A 76 12.77 10.12 2.74
CA TRP A 76 12.04 10.66 1.61
C TRP A 76 12.05 9.68 0.45
N ALA A 77 10.88 9.28 -0.05
CA ALA A 77 10.82 8.45 -1.25
C ALA A 77 11.30 9.24 -2.46
N ARG A 78 12.19 8.60 -3.24
CA ARG A 78 12.75 9.13 -4.49
C ARG A 78 12.15 8.43 -5.69
N ASP A 79 11.89 7.14 -5.55
CA ASP A 79 11.28 6.30 -6.58
C ASP A 79 10.64 5.08 -5.92
N TRP A 80 9.62 4.51 -6.53
CA TRP A 80 8.96 3.31 -6.07
C TRP A 80 8.15 2.62 -7.16
N THR A 81 7.93 1.32 -7.00
CA THR A 81 7.14 0.51 -7.91
C THR A 81 6.53 -0.67 -7.17
N TYR A 82 5.42 -1.19 -7.67
CA TYR A 82 4.88 -2.46 -7.16
C TYR A 82 5.84 -3.61 -7.43
N CYS A 83 5.95 -4.52 -6.49
CA CYS A 83 6.82 -5.68 -6.60
C CYS A 83 6.27 -6.87 -5.81
N GLY A 84 6.89 -8.02 -6.02
CA GLY A 84 6.68 -9.23 -5.22
C GLY A 84 7.99 -9.66 -4.58
N PHE A 85 8.00 -9.83 -3.26
CA PHE A 85 9.14 -10.32 -2.51
C PHE A 85 8.72 -11.37 -1.48
N VAL A 86 9.64 -12.24 -1.11
CA VAL A 86 9.45 -13.20 -0.01
C VAL A 86 9.28 -12.42 1.29
N ARG A 87 8.31 -12.83 2.13
CA ARG A 87 8.05 -12.19 3.42
C ARG A 87 9.23 -12.36 4.38
N ASP A 88 9.39 -11.37 5.25
CA ASP A 88 10.30 -11.45 6.39
C ASP A 88 9.84 -12.54 7.37
N LEU A 89 10.79 -13.38 7.78
CA LEU A 89 10.63 -14.42 8.81
C LEU A 89 11.42 -14.08 10.09
N GLY A 90 12.09 -12.92 10.11
CA GLY A 90 12.89 -12.42 11.24
C GLY A 90 12.04 -11.77 12.34
N SER A 91 12.68 -11.00 13.21
CA SER A 91 12.04 -10.34 14.35
C SER A 91 11.00 -9.28 13.97
N MET A 92 11.02 -8.79 12.74
CA MET A 92 10.00 -7.90 12.18
C MET A 92 8.97 -8.64 11.31
N GLY A 93 9.06 -9.96 11.22
CA GLY A 93 8.08 -10.80 10.54
C GLY A 93 6.68 -10.57 11.13
N ARG A 94 5.69 -10.51 10.25
CA ARG A 94 4.29 -10.29 10.62
C ARG A 94 3.38 -11.28 9.92
N THR A 95 2.40 -11.78 10.66
CA THR A 95 1.26 -12.46 10.07
C THR A 95 0.22 -11.42 9.71
N THR A 96 -0.15 -11.34 8.42
CA THR A 96 -1.24 -10.46 7.97
C THR A 96 -2.52 -10.86 8.69
N PRO A 97 -3.20 -9.94 9.39
CA PRO A 97 -4.49 -10.25 10.00
C PRO A 97 -5.52 -10.57 8.91
N VAL A 98 -6.28 -11.63 9.13
CA VAL A 98 -7.30 -12.10 8.19
C VAL A 98 -8.62 -12.40 8.90
N ALA A 99 -9.72 -12.31 8.18
CA ALA A 99 -11.02 -12.82 8.58
C ALA A 99 -11.61 -13.65 7.44
N ASP A 100 -11.91 -14.92 7.72
CA ASP A 100 -12.52 -15.83 6.76
C ASP A 100 -14.05 -15.69 6.83
N LEU A 101 -14.69 -15.63 5.67
CA LEU A 101 -16.13 -15.50 5.49
C LEU A 101 -16.64 -16.58 4.54
N ALA A 102 -17.94 -16.87 4.59
CA ALA A 102 -18.61 -17.87 3.72
C ALA A 102 -17.84 -19.21 3.68
N ASP A 103 -17.62 -19.79 4.85
CA ASP A 103 -16.88 -21.05 5.01
C ASP A 103 -15.49 -21.10 4.36
N GLY A 104 -14.82 -19.92 4.32
CA GLY A 104 -13.49 -19.76 3.75
C GLY A 104 -13.47 -19.50 2.23
N GLU A 105 -14.64 -19.28 1.61
CA GLU A 105 -14.71 -18.84 0.22
C GLU A 105 -14.14 -17.43 0.03
N LEU A 106 -14.40 -16.54 1.00
CA LEU A 106 -13.90 -15.17 1.01
C LEU A 106 -12.96 -14.95 2.19
N GLN A 107 -11.91 -14.18 1.97
CA GLN A 107 -10.96 -13.78 3.00
C GLN A 107 -10.73 -12.28 2.95
N LEU A 108 -10.99 -11.60 4.07
CA LEU A 108 -10.58 -10.21 4.27
C LEU A 108 -9.17 -10.15 4.84
N ARG A 109 -8.35 -9.25 4.32
CA ARG A 109 -6.95 -9.01 4.76
C ARG A 109 -6.80 -7.56 5.18
N PHE A 110 -6.24 -7.35 6.37
CA PHE A 110 -6.15 -6.04 7.02
C PHE A 110 -4.70 -5.57 7.17
N GLU A 111 -4.51 -4.25 7.21
CA GLU A 111 -3.22 -3.66 7.61
C GLU A 111 -2.96 -3.91 9.11
N ASP A 112 -3.94 -3.61 9.95
CA ASP A 112 -3.95 -3.89 11.39
C ASP A 112 -5.04 -4.91 11.72
N GLY A 113 -5.01 -5.49 12.89
CA GLY A 113 -5.84 -6.62 13.34
C GLY A 113 -7.28 -6.63 12.81
N PRO A 114 -7.97 -7.76 12.86
CA PRO A 114 -9.32 -7.91 12.31
C PRO A 114 -10.24 -6.86 12.95
N SER A 115 -10.97 -6.14 12.11
CA SER A 115 -11.97 -5.19 12.56
C SER A 115 -13.16 -5.95 13.18
N ARG A 116 -13.72 -5.43 14.28
CA ARG A 116 -15.00 -5.91 14.83
C ARG A 116 -16.15 -5.77 13.85
N ASP A 117 -16.00 -4.90 12.86
CA ASP A 117 -17.00 -4.70 11.80
C ASP A 117 -17.19 -5.93 10.91
N ALA A 118 -16.29 -6.92 10.97
CA ALA A 118 -16.47 -8.22 10.32
C ALA A 118 -17.53 -9.11 10.99
N GLU A 119 -17.93 -8.82 12.24
CA GLU A 119 -19.01 -9.52 12.90
C GLU A 119 -20.33 -9.26 12.16
N GLY A 120 -21.11 -10.31 11.91
CA GLY A 120 -22.39 -10.22 11.19
C GLY A 120 -22.31 -10.23 9.66
N LEU A 121 -21.11 -10.16 9.06
CA LEU A 121 -20.98 -10.19 7.59
C LEU A 121 -21.51 -11.50 6.97
N GLY A 122 -21.42 -12.62 7.69
CA GLY A 122 -21.95 -13.89 7.18
C GLY A 122 -23.46 -13.87 6.88
N GLU A 123 -24.23 -13.05 7.59
CA GLU A 123 -25.64 -12.82 7.32
C GLU A 123 -25.82 -11.83 6.15
N ALA A 124 -25.07 -10.75 6.16
CA ALA A 124 -25.10 -9.74 5.12
C ALA A 124 -24.80 -10.29 3.72
N LEU A 125 -23.88 -11.23 3.60
CA LEU A 125 -23.54 -11.90 2.34
C LEU A 125 -24.67 -12.74 1.72
N ARG A 126 -25.74 -13.02 2.49
CA ARG A 126 -26.94 -13.72 2.00
C ARG A 126 -27.99 -12.77 1.44
N GLU A 127 -27.81 -11.47 1.66
CA GLU A 127 -28.71 -10.43 1.15
C GLU A 127 -28.42 -10.11 -0.31
N VAL A 128 -29.30 -9.31 -0.90
CA VAL A 128 -29.13 -8.84 -2.29
C VAL A 128 -27.90 -7.93 -2.37
N ARG A 129 -26.99 -8.24 -3.29
CA ARG A 129 -25.83 -7.42 -3.57
C ARG A 129 -26.22 -6.10 -4.22
N HIS A 130 -25.79 -5.00 -3.64
CA HIS A 130 -25.89 -3.66 -4.23
C HIS A 130 -24.76 -3.44 -5.23
N GLU A 131 -25.03 -2.68 -6.29
CA GLU A 131 -24.05 -2.32 -7.30
C GLU A 131 -24.14 -0.83 -7.62
N VAL A 132 -22.98 -0.18 -7.66
CA VAL A 132 -22.86 1.23 -8.03
C VAL A 132 -21.82 1.36 -9.14
N SER A 133 -22.25 1.87 -10.30
CA SER A 133 -21.31 2.25 -11.37
C SER A 133 -20.53 3.48 -10.94
N THR A 134 -19.21 3.44 -11.09
CA THR A 134 -18.39 4.60 -10.84
C THR A 134 -18.41 5.60 -11.99
N GLY A 135 -18.78 5.16 -13.21
CA GLY A 135 -18.64 5.91 -14.45
C GLY A 135 -17.18 6.06 -14.91
N VAL A 136 -16.21 5.56 -14.14
CA VAL A 136 -14.78 5.66 -14.45
C VAL A 136 -14.34 4.43 -15.24
N ARG A 137 -13.76 4.68 -16.41
CA ARG A 137 -13.29 3.64 -17.35
C ARG A 137 -11.78 3.72 -17.54
N VAL A 138 -11.17 2.56 -17.68
CA VAL A 138 -9.75 2.41 -18.04
C VAL A 138 -9.65 1.70 -19.37
N ALA A 139 -8.73 2.17 -20.22
CA ALA A 139 -8.46 1.53 -21.50
C ALA A 139 -7.72 0.19 -21.31
N ARG A 140 -7.77 -0.66 -22.32
CA ARG A 140 -7.01 -1.92 -22.31
C ARG A 140 -5.51 -1.63 -22.21
N GLY A 141 -4.86 -2.22 -21.21
CA GLY A 141 -3.42 -2.04 -20.95
C GLY A 141 -3.08 -0.74 -20.21
N GLU A 142 -4.06 0.09 -19.89
CA GLU A 142 -3.84 1.23 -19.01
C GLU A 142 -3.58 0.78 -17.57
N SER A 143 -2.50 1.27 -16.95
CA SER A 143 -2.21 0.99 -15.55
C SER A 143 -3.11 1.82 -14.63
N PHE A 144 -3.71 1.15 -13.66
CA PHE A 144 -4.46 1.77 -12.56
C PHE A 144 -3.88 1.39 -11.18
N GLU A 145 -2.61 1.05 -11.13
CA GLU A 145 -1.94 0.66 -9.88
C GLU A 145 -2.02 1.75 -8.81
N THR A 146 -1.97 3.04 -9.19
CA THR A 146 -2.13 4.15 -8.26
C THR A 146 -3.52 4.23 -7.64
N LEU A 147 -4.57 3.70 -8.30
CA LEU A 147 -5.91 3.62 -7.72
C LEU A 147 -5.92 2.78 -6.44
N GLN A 148 -5.29 1.61 -6.47
CA GLN A 148 -5.27 0.71 -5.33
C GLN A 148 -4.65 1.37 -4.09
N LEU A 149 -3.53 2.06 -4.29
CA LEU A 149 -2.86 2.79 -3.22
C LEU A 149 -3.67 4.01 -2.77
N TYR A 150 -4.30 4.72 -3.71
CA TYR A 150 -5.16 5.86 -3.41
C TYR A 150 -6.32 5.46 -2.47
N LEU A 151 -7.00 4.38 -2.80
CA LEU A 151 -8.09 3.85 -1.96
C LEU A 151 -7.57 3.41 -0.59
N ALA A 152 -6.45 2.68 -0.57
CA ALA A 152 -5.86 2.13 0.64
C ALA A 152 -5.41 3.19 1.64
N THR A 153 -4.90 4.33 1.16
CA THR A 153 -4.40 5.39 2.04
C THR A 153 -5.47 6.39 2.47
N ARG A 154 -6.57 6.51 1.70
CA ARG A 154 -7.58 7.56 1.94
C ARG A 154 -8.87 7.06 2.58
N LEU A 155 -9.15 5.77 2.49
CA LEU A 155 -10.44 5.25 2.95
C LEU A 155 -10.31 4.57 4.31
N PRO A 156 -11.00 5.06 5.34
CA PRO A 156 -11.10 4.35 6.61
C PRO A 156 -11.81 3.00 6.39
N GLY A 157 -11.40 1.98 7.14
CA GLY A 157 -11.96 0.63 6.98
C GLY A 157 -11.48 -0.11 5.74
N PHE A 158 -10.45 0.39 5.05
CA PHE A 158 -9.88 -0.28 3.89
C PHE A 158 -9.32 -1.67 4.27
N CYS A 159 -9.67 -2.64 3.45
CA CYS A 159 -9.13 -3.99 3.49
C CYS A 159 -9.02 -4.56 2.08
N ARG A 160 -8.50 -5.77 1.95
CA ARG A 160 -8.44 -6.48 0.67
C ARG A 160 -9.34 -7.71 0.75
N LEU A 161 -10.14 -7.94 -0.27
CA LEU A 161 -11.01 -9.12 -0.40
C LEU A 161 -10.38 -10.11 -1.36
N ALA A 162 -10.00 -11.27 -0.87
CA ALA A 162 -9.55 -12.42 -1.65
C ALA A 162 -10.68 -13.43 -1.82
N LEU A 163 -10.67 -14.16 -2.93
CA LEU A 163 -11.62 -15.24 -3.23
C LEU A 163 -10.86 -16.56 -3.40
N ASP A 164 -11.29 -17.59 -2.67
CA ASP A 164 -10.87 -18.97 -2.91
C ASP A 164 -11.60 -19.53 -4.13
N ARG A 165 -10.85 -19.77 -5.21
CA ARG A 165 -11.40 -20.22 -6.50
C ARG A 165 -11.95 -21.63 -6.49
N GLU A 166 -11.47 -22.46 -5.59
CA GLU A 166 -11.95 -23.84 -5.44
C GLU A 166 -13.33 -23.89 -4.76
N ARG A 167 -13.67 -22.82 -4.04
CA ARG A 167 -14.93 -22.70 -3.29
C ARG A 167 -15.90 -21.69 -3.89
N ASP A 168 -15.55 -21.07 -5.03
CA ASP A 168 -16.31 -19.96 -5.66
C ASP A 168 -17.75 -20.38 -5.98
N THR A 169 -18.71 -19.91 -5.19
CA THR A 169 -20.15 -20.10 -5.39
C THR A 169 -20.79 -18.93 -6.13
N GLY A 170 -20.02 -17.88 -6.46
CA GLY A 170 -20.50 -16.66 -7.12
C GLY A 170 -21.06 -15.61 -6.15
N ILE A 171 -20.81 -15.74 -4.84
CA ILE A 171 -21.19 -14.71 -3.84
C ILE A 171 -20.58 -13.38 -4.20
N ALA A 172 -19.27 -13.36 -4.51
CA ALA A 172 -18.55 -12.15 -4.85
C ALA A 172 -17.93 -12.20 -6.27
N ALA A 173 -18.07 -11.11 -7.00
CA ALA A 173 -17.55 -10.97 -8.36
C ALA A 173 -16.06 -10.53 -8.35
N VAL A 174 -15.21 -11.17 -7.55
CA VAL A 174 -13.79 -10.80 -7.43
C VAL A 174 -13.01 -11.20 -8.70
N PRO A 175 -12.17 -10.30 -9.26
CA PRO A 175 -11.37 -10.60 -10.43
C PRO A 175 -10.44 -11.80 -10.22
N ARG A 176 -10.18 -12.57 -11.29
CA ARG A 176 -9.26 -13.71 -11.21
C ARG A 176 -7.83 -13.27 -10.98
N GLY A 177 -7.16 -13.90 -10.02
CA GLY A 177 -5.72 -13.72 -9.77
C GLY A 177 -5.35 -12.44 -9.02
N ALA A 178 -6.34 -11.68 -8.52
CA ALA A 178 -6.10 -10.48 -7.74
C ALA A 178 -7.08 -10.38 -6.56
N ASP A 179 -6.64 -9.76 -5.48
CA ASP A 179 -7.53 -9.33 -4.40
C ASP A 179 -8.23 -8.03 -4.81
N ALA A 180 -9.49 -7.87 -4.45
CA ALA A 180 -10.23 -6.62 -4.65
C ALA A 180 -9.95 -5.63 -3.52
N ALA A 181 -9.87 -4.33 -3.85
CA ALA A 181 -9.95 -3.28 -2.85
C ALA A 181 -11.34 -3.31 -2.20
N ALA A 182 -11.40 -3.24 -0.89
CA ALA A 182 -12.65 -3.36 -0.16
C ALA A 182 -12.71 -2.37 1.01
N LEU A 183 -13.94 -2.06 1.43
CA LEU A 183 -14.25 -1.27 2.62
C LEU A 183 -15.11 -2.09 3.56
N LEU A 184 -14.77 -2.05 4.82
CA LEU A 184 -15.53 -2.69 5.89
C LEU A 184 -16.20 -1.62 6.75
N GLY A 185 -17.46 -1.79 7.04
CA GLY A 185 -18.24 -1.05 8.03
C GLY A 185 -19.05 -2.00 8.88
N ALA A 186 -19.83 -1.50 9.84
CA ALA A 186 -20.60 -2.33 10.75
C ALA A 186 -21.47 -3.37 10.00
N ALA A 187 -21.12 -4.66 10.10
CA ALA A 187 -21.76 -5.78 9.42
C ALA A 187 -22.01 -5.56 7.91
N SER A 188 -21.17 -4.75 7.25
CA SER A 188 -21.31 -4.40 5.84
C SER A 188 -19.96 -4.38 5.14
N LEU A 189 -19.96 -4.75 3.86
CA LEU A 189 -18.78 -4.85 3.03
C LEU A 189 -19.07 -4.22 1.67
N ALA A 190 -18.18 -3.33 1.21
CA ALA A 190 -18.13 -2.94 -0.19
C ALA A 190 -16.79 -3.36 -0.81
N TYR A 191 -16.77 -3.68 -2.10
CA TYR A 191 -15.56 -4.03 -2.82
C TYR A 191 -15.63 -3.58 -4.28
N LEU A 192 -14.45 -3.33 -4.85
CA LEU A 192 -14.30 -2.81 -6.19
C LEU A 192 -13.96 -3.91 -7.18
N THR A 193 -14.70 -3.95 -8.29
CA THR A 193 -14.37 -4.80 -9.43
C THR A 193 -14.25 -3.95 -10.69
N HIS A 194 -13.95 -4.60 -11.79
CA HIS A 194 -14.03 -4.00 -13.11
C HIS A 194 -14.72 -4.97 -14.07
N THR A 195 -15.66 -4.44 -14.86
CA THR A 195 -16.37 -5.20 -15.89
C THR A 195 -15.90 -4.77 -17.28
N PRO A 196 -15.82 -5.71 -18.26
CA PRO A 196 -15.53 -5.33 -19.65
C PRO A 196 -16.53 -4.27 -20.12
N ALA A 197 -16.04 -3.17 -20.69
CA ALA A 197 -16.83 -2.15 -21.34
C ALA A 197 -16.90 -2.42 -22.86
N ALA A 198 -17.92 -1.87 -23.52
CA ALA A 198 -18.24 -2.18 -24.92
C ALA A 198 -17.16 -1.81 -25.94
N GLU A 199 -16.18 -0.98 -25.59
CA GLU A 199 -15.09 -0.52 -26.47
C GLU A 199 -13.71 -0.75 -25.82
N ASP A 200 -13.21 -1.98 -25.87
CA ASP A 200 -11.82 -2.34 -25.48
C ASP A 200 -11.30 -1.76 -24.15
N GLY A 201 -12.13 -1.67 -23.13
CA GLY A 201 -11.76 -1.18 -21.80
C GLY A 201 -12.52 -1.89 -20.68
N ALA A 202 -12.42 -1.37 -19.48
CA ALA A 202 -13.16 -1.83 -18.33
C ALA A 202 -13.69 -0.64 -17.52
N GLU A 203 -14.88 -0.81 -16.94
CA GLU A 203 -15.48 0.15 -16.01
C GLU A 203 -15.39 -0.38 -14.59
N PHE A 204 -15.04 0.48 -13.64
CA PHE A 204 -15.04 0.12 -12.22
C PHE A 204 -16.45 0.13 -11.67
N ILE A 205 -16.79 -0.96 -10.97
CA ILE A 205 -18.09 -1.15 -10.30
C ILE A 205 -17.84 -1.41 -8.82
N ALA A 206 -18.49 -0.68 -7.95
CA ALA A 206 -18.54 -0.97 -6.53
C ALA A 206 -19.72 -1.90 -6.23
N HIS A 207 -19.44 -3.00 -5.58
CA HIS A 207 -20.42 -3.96 -5.09
C HIS A 207 -20.47 -3.88 -3.58
N ALA A 208 -21.65 -4.13 -2.97
CA ALA A 208 -21.74 -4.11 -1.52
C ALA A 208 -22.83 -5.03 -0.97
N PHE A 209 -22.67 -5.39 0.31
CA PHE A 209 -23.57 -6.19 1.11
C PHE A 209 -23.80 -5.54 2.48
N GLY A 210 -24.94 -5.82 3.08
CA GLY A 210 -25.28 -5.44 4.44
C GLY A 210 -25.96 -4.07 4.56
N PRO A 211 -26.35 -3.70 5.79
CA PRO A 211 -27.20 -2.53 6.04
C PRO A 211 -26.56 -1.19 5.65
N LEU A 212 -25.23 -1.06 5.72
CA LEU A 212 -24.48 0.11 5.24
C LEU A 212 -23.92 -0.09 3.83
N GLY A 213 -24.31 -1.17 3.15
CA GLY A 213 -23.83 -1.52 1.82
C GLY A 213 -23.95 -0.38 0.79
N PRO A 214 -25.14 0.24 0.63
CA PRO A 214 -25.32 1.35 -0.31
C PRO A 214 -24.36 2.52 -0.04
N GLU A 215 -24.21 2.93 1.22
CA GLU A 215 -23.33 4.04 1.62
C GLU A 215 -21.86 3.72 1.38
N LEU A 216 -21.43 2.50 1.71
CA LEU A 216 -20.05 2.06 1.47
C LEU A 216 -19.74 1.93 -0.02
N ALA A 217 -20.70 1.47 -0.84
CA ALA A 217 -20.54 1.40 -2.28
C ALA A 217 -20.39 2.80 -2.90
N GLU A 218 -21.21 3.76 -2.49
CA GLU A 218 -21.08 5.16 -2.95
C GLU A 218 -19.76 5.78 -2.47
N GLN A 219 -19.36 5.55 -1.22
CA GLN A 219 -18.07 6.02 -0.70
C GLN A 219 -16.89 5.49 -1.54
N LEU A 220 -16.94 4.21 -1.88
CA LEU A 220 -15.92 3.58 -2.73
C LEU A 220 -15.95 4.14 -4.16
N ALA A 221 -17.13 4.30 -4.73
CA ALA A 221 -17.33 4.88 -6.06
C ALA A 221 -16.85 6.34 -6.13
N ASP A 222 -17.16 7.13 -5.11
CA ASP A 222 -16.71 8.53 -5.02
C ASP A 222 -15.20 8.64 -4.89
N ALA A 223 -14.56 7.73 -4.16
CA ALA A 223 -13.11 7.68 -4.06
C ALA A 223 -12.46 7.31 -5.42
N VAL A 224 -13.06 6.41 -6.20
CA VAL A 224 -12.61 6.09 -7.57
C VAL A 224 -12.76 7.31 -8.49
N ARG A 225 -13.88 8.03 -8.43
CA ARG A 225 -14.11 9.28 -9.17
C ARG A 225 -13.12 10.37 -8.76
N ALA A 226 -12.78 10.44 -7.47
CA ALA A 226 -11.79 11.39 -6.96
C ALA A 226 -10.38 11.05 -7.45
N TRP A 227 -9.99 9.77 -7.44
CA TRP A 227 -8.73 9.32 -8.04
C TRP A 227 -8.65 9.70 -9.52
N ASP A 228 -9.70 9.44 -10.29
CA ASP A 228 -9.76 9.76 -11.71
C ASP A 228 -9.49 11.25 -11.97
N ARG A 229 -10.12 12.13 -11.18
CA ARG A 229 -9.96 13.59 -11.33
C ARG A 229 -8.61 14.11 -10.85
N HIS A 230 -8.03 13.52 -9.77
CA HIS A 230 -6.94 14.17 -9.03
C HIS A 230 -5.62 13.41 -9.06
N ALA A 231 -5.61 12.10 -9.29
CA ALA A 231 -4.41 11.27 -9.18
C ALA A 231 -4.06 10.47 -10.45
N ARG A 232 -5.06 10.09 -11.25
CA ARG A 232 -4.85 9.30 -12.47
C ARG A 232 -3.87 9.97 -13.42
N GLY A 233 -2.85 9.21 -13.84
CA GLY A 233 -1.83 9.70 -14.78
C GLY A 233 -0.86 10.74 -14.21
N ARG A 234 -0.94 11.07 -12.91
CA ARG A 234 -0.06 12.04 -12.26
C ARG A 234 1.10 11.43 -11.49
N GLY A 235 1.28 10.11 -11.61
CA GLY A 235 2.29 9.36 -10.87
C GLY A 235 1.88 9.06 -9.42
N TYR A 236 2.87 8.64 -8.64
CA TYR A 236 2.67 8.28 -7.24
C TYR A 236 2.63 9.53 -6.34
N PRO A 237 2.00 9.43 -5.15
CA PRO A 237 2.04 10.52 -4.17
C PRO A 237 3.48 10.73 -3.66
N ARG A 238 3.76 11.94 -3.16
CA ARG A 238 4.97 12.14 -2.37
C ARG A 238 4.83 11.32 -1.09
N LEU A 239 5.85 10.55 -0.76
CA LEU A 239 5.90 9.75 0.46
C LEU A 239 7.07 10.21 1.33
N THR A 240 6.77 10.47 2.61
CA THR A 240 7.77 10.66 3.66
C THR A 240 7.50 9.67 4.79
N ILE A 241 8.57 9.15 5.39
CA ILE A 241 8.51 8.20 6.49
C ILE A 241 9.18 8.85 7.71
N HIS A 242 8.43 8.99 8.76
CA HIS A 242 8.81 9.63 10.01
C HIS A 242 8.92 8.60 11.13
N PRO A 243 9.70 8.86 12.20
CA PRO A 243 9.64 8.05 13.41
C PRO A 243 8.21 7.97 13.97
N ALA A 244 7.84 6.84 14.57
CA ALA A 244 6.51 6.68 15.20
C ALA A 244 6.24 7.69 16.34
N THR A 245 7.31 8.25 16.92
CA THR A 245 7.25 9.26 17.99
C THR A 245 6.99 10.68 17.50
N THR A 246 6.99 10.91 16.17
CA THR A 246 6.68 12.24 15.60
C THR A 246 5.24 12.61 15.93
N SER A 247 5.03 13.82 16.47
CA SER A 247 3.68 14.30 16.81
C SER A 247 2.85 14.57 15.56
N ASP A 248 1.51 14.58 15.70
CA ASP A 248 0.62 14.90 14.56
C ASP A 248 0.87 16.32 14.03
N ASP A 249 1.21 17.25 14.90
CA ASP A 249 1.47 18.67 14.54
C ASP A 249 2.76 18.84 13.74
N ASP A 250 3.70 17.91 13.86
CA ASP A 250 4.99 17.93 13.15
C ASP A 250 4.95 17.16 11.81
N LEU A 251 3.86 16.45 11.55
CA LEU A 251 3.71 15.74 10.26
C LEU A 251 3.25 16.71 9.16
N PRO A 252 3.74 16.51 7.92
CA PRO A 252 3.18 17.22 6.79
C PRO A 252 1.72 16.82 6.56
N VAL A 253 0.93 17.73 6.00
CA VAL A 253 -0.47 17.45 5.63
C VAL A 253 -0.50 16.32 4.60
N GLY A 254 -1.27 15.26 4.88
CA GLY A 254 -1.38 14.08 4.02
C GLY A 254 -2.13 12.94 4.70
N ASP A 255 -2.26 11.83 4.00
CA ASP A 255 -2.84 10.61 4.54
C ASP A 255 -1.77 9.85 5.34
N VAL A 256 -2.04 9.56 6.60
CA VAL A 256 -1.05 8.99 7.53
C VAL A 256 -1.35 7.52 7.80
N LEU A 257 -0.36 6.66 7.54
CA LEU A 257 -0.37 5.26 7.98
C LEU A 257 0.65 5.09 9.12
N THR A 258 0.15 4.81 10.31
CA THR A 258 1.01 4.57 11.48
C THR A 258 1.33 3.09 11.59
N LYS A 259 2.62 2.79 11.76
CA LYS A 259 3.15 1.45 12.01
C LYS A 259 3.83 1.41 13.38
N ARG A 260 4.49 0.29 13.72
CA ARG A 260 5.13 0.13 15.03
C ARG A 260 6.24 1.14 15.28
N SER A 261 7.13 1.34 14.28
CA SER A 261 8.34 2.16 14.38
C SER A 261 8.27 3.41 13.54
N THR A 262 7.33 3.50 12.60
CA THR A 262 7.26 4.59 11.63
C THR A 262 5.84 5.10 11.39
N ARG A 263 5.78 6.31 10.84
CA ARG A 263 4.56 6.95 10.33
C ARG A 263 4.82 7.34 8.86
N LEU A 264 4.06 6.75 7.97
CA LEU A 264 4.11 7.01 6.54
C LEU A 264 3.12 8.10 6.19
N VAL A 265 3.57 9.16 5.53
CA VAL A 265 2.70 10.26 5.09
C VAL A 265 2.65 10.30 3.58
N PHE A 266 1.46 10.08 3.02
CA PHE A 266 1.19 10.09 1.59
C PHE A 266 0.53 11.42 1.20
N GLN A 267 1.18 12.18 0.33
CA GLN A 267 0.68 13.45 -0.16
C GLN A 267 0.28 13.30 -1.63
N TRP A 268 -0.99 13.06 -1.87
CA TRP A 268 -1.53 12.95 -3.22
C TRP A 268 -1.60 14.32 -3.90
N PRO A 269 -1.44 14.39 -5.24
CA PRO A 269 -1.68 15.61 -5.97
C PRO A 269 -3.12 16.10 -5.71
N GLY A 270 -3.27 17.34 -5.24
CA GLY A 270 -4.58 17.97 -5.03
C GLY A 270 -4.88 18.97 -6.15
N PRO A 271 -6.12 19.49 -6.22
CA PRO A 271 -6.49 20.51 -7.18
C PRO A 271 -5.68 21.81 -7.03
N ASP A 272 -5.11 22.07 -5.83
CA ASP A 272 -4.39 23.29 -5.51
C ASP A 272 -2.87 23.12 -5.32
N VAL A 273 -2.34 21.92 -5.43
CA VAL A 273 -0.89 21.68 -5.39
C VAL A 273 -0.37 21.71 -6.83
N THR A 274 -0.27 22.89 -7.38
CA THR A 274 0.63 23.12 -8.51
C THR A 274 2.03 22.75 -8.03
N HIS A 275 2.48 21.58 -8.47
CA HIS A 275 3.84 21.11 -8.24
C HIS A 275 4.78 22.18 -8.83
N ARG A 276 5.28 23.11 -8.00
CA ARG A 276 6.47 23.86 -8.33
C ARG A 276 7.63 22.86 -8.24
N PRO A 277 8.31 22.55 -9.32
CA PRO A 277 9.55 21.81 -9.25
C PRO A 277 10.61 22.79 -8.71
N SER A 278 10.69 22.90 -7.40
CA SER A 278 11.83 23.52 -6.73
C SER A 278 12.60 22.39 -6.06
N ASP A 279 13.36 21.70 -6.85
CA ASP A 279 14.66 21.14 -6.55
C ASP A 279 15.08 20.37 -7.80
N THR A 280 15.74 21.10 -8.68
CA THR A 280 16.44 20.59 -9.85
C THR A 280 17.62 19.75 -9.36
N GLU A 281 17.41 18.46 -9.17
CA GLU A 281 18.46 17.47 -9.25
C GLU A 281 18.16 16.56 -10.42
N ALA A 282 19.15 16.47 -11.32
CA ALA A 282 19.08 15.81 -12.61
C ALA A 282 18.51 14.39 -12.52
N PRO A 283 17.71 13.96 -13.52
CA PRO A 283 17.25 12.58 -13.61
C PRO A 283 18.47 11.65 -13.72
N ILE A 284 18.43 10.57 -12.94
CA ILE A 284 19.41 9.47 -13.07
C ILE A 284 19.24 8.92 -14.49
N THR A 285 20.18 9.25 -15.37
CA THR A 285 20.22 8.73 -16.73
C THR A 285 20.41 7.22 -16.64
N ARG A 286 19.38 6.45 -16.98
CA ARG A 286 19.52 5.02 -17.22
C ARG A 286 20.40 4.83 -18.43
N THR A 287 21.68 4.52 -18.21
CA THR A 287 22.51 3.88 -19.23
C THR A 287 22.16 2.39 -19.22
N ALA A 288 21.44 1.96 -20.24
CA ALA A 288 21.24 0.54 -20.49
C ALA A 288 22.58 -0.08 -20.91
N PRO A 289 22.80 -1.40 -20.56
CA PRO A 289 23.97 -2.15 -21.01
C PRO A 289 23.96 -2.40 -22.50
#